data_efbb5ffd9fdd81e4332244c31bbb8bca
#
_entry.id   efbb5ffd9fdd81e4332244c31bbb8bca
#
_cell.length_a   1.000
_cell.length_b   1.000
_cell.length_c   1.000
_cell.angle_alpha   90.00
_cell.angle_beta   90.00
_cell.angle_gamma   90.00
#
_symmetry.space_group_name_H-M   'P 1'
#
loop_
_entity.id
_entity.type
_entity.pdbx_description
1 polymer ?
#
loop_
_entity_poly.entity_id
_entity_poly.type
_entity_poly.pdbx_seq_one_letter_code
_entity_poly.pdbx_strand_id
1 'polypeptide(L)'
;MTTLAIDIGGTKLAAALIGADGQIRDRRELPTPASQTPEALRDALSALVSPLQAHAQRVAIASTGIIRDGSLLALNPHNLGGLLHFPLVKTLEQLTDLPTIAINDAQAAAWAEYQALEGDVTEMVFITVSTGVGGGVVSGGKLLTGPGGLAGHIGHTLADPHGPVCGCGR
;
A
#
# COMPACT_ATOMS: atom_id res chain seq x y z
N MET A 1 15.70 14.36 -5.93
CA MET A 1 14.72 14.24 -4.83
C MET A 1 14.60 12.78 -4.46
N THR A 2 14.83 12.41 -3.19
CA THR A 2 14.81 11.01 -2.72
C THR A 2 13.49 10.73 -1.99
N THR A 3 12.86 9.62 -2.34
CA THR A 3 11.61 9.16 -1.72
C THR A 3 11.91 7.95 -0.83
N LEU A 4 11.44 7.97 0.41
CA LEU A 4 11.36 6.78 1.26
C LEU A 4 10.09 6.01 0.85
N ALA A 5 10.28 4.92 0.12
CA ALA A 5 9.20 4.03 -0.29
C ALA A 5 9.01 2.95 0.78
N ILE A 6 7.76 2.70 1.17
CA ILE A 6 7.40 1.70 2.18
C ILE A 6 6.34 0.77 1.59
N ASP A 7 6.55 -0.53 1.76
CA ASP A 7 5.58 -1.58 1.44
C ASP A 7 5.13 -2.28 2.73
N ILE A 8 3.83 -2.23 3.00
CA ILE A 8 3.21 -2.82 4.19
C ILE A 8 2.39 -4.03 3.77
N GLY A 9 2.99 -5.21 3.87
CA GLY A 9 2.34 -6.49 3.58
C GLY A 9 1.85 -7.21 4.82
N GLY A 10 1.03 -8.24 4.61
CA GLY A 10 0.50 -9.07 5.72
C GLY A 10 1.55 -9.91 6.44
N THR A 11 2.69 -10.18 5.82
CA THR A 11 3.78 -11.01 6.38
C THR A 11 5.09 -10.25 6.55
N LYS A 12 5.28 -9.19 5.79
CA LYS A 12 6.53 -8.45 5.71
C LYS A 12 6.28 -6.96 5.53
N LEU A 13 7.10 -6.14 6.18
CA LEU A 13 7.27 -4.71 5.95
C LEU A 13 8.59 -4.50 5.22
N ALA A 14 8.61 -3.66 4.20
CA ALA A 14 9.83 -3.30 3.50
C ALA A 14 9.93 -1.78 3.35
N ALA A 15 11.13 -1.24 3.35
CA ALA A 15 11.41 0.15 3.02
C ALA A 15 12.69 0.27 2.22
N ALA A 16 12.73 1.28 1.34
CA ALA A 16 13.91 1.61 0.56
C ALA A 16 13.94 3.09 0.19
N LEU A 17 15.12 3.61 -0.07
CA LEU A 17 15.30 4.91 -0.68
C LEU A 17 15.23 4.80 -2.19
N ILE A 18 14.39 5.60 -2.81
CA ILE A 18 14.27 5.69 -4.27
C ILE A 18 14.81 7.05 -4.71
N GLY A 19 15.90 7.03 -5.47
CA GLY A 19 16.51 8.23 -6.02
C GLY A 19 15.67 8.88 -7.14
N ALA A 20 16.03 10.09 -7.53
CA ALA A 20 15.42 10.77 -8.68
C ALA A 20 15.66 10.02 -10.03
N ASP A 21 16.64 9.15 -10.05
CA ASP A 21 16.99 8.24 -11.15
C ASP A 21 16.19 6.92 -11.15
N GLY A 22 15.24 6.77 -10.21
CA GLY A 22 14.45 5.55 -10.03
C GLY A 22 15.20 4.38 -9.38
N GLN A 23 16.48 4.55 -9.03
CA GLN A 23 17.26 3.47 -8.45
C GLN A 23 16.90 3.24 -6.99
N ILE A 24 16.77 1.95 -6.62
CA ILE A 24 16.53 1.49 -5.25
C ILE A 24 17.86 1.46 -4.51
N ARG A 25 17.88 2.07 -3.32
CA ARG A 25 19.04 2.10 -2.41
C ARG A 25 18.60 1.75 -1.00
N ASP A 26 19.54 1.22 -0.22
CA ASP A 26 19.36 0.97 1.22
C ASP A 26 18.05 0.26 1.60
N ARG A 27 17.75 -0.83 0.89
CA ARG A 27 16.55 -1.63 1.15
C ARG A 27 16.65 -2.36 2.49
N ARG A 28 15.56 -2.29 3.27
CA ARG A 28 15.39 -2.96 4.54
C ARG A 28 14.06 -3.71 4.59
N GLU A 29 14.05 -4.78 5.39
CA GLU A 29 12.85 -5.60 5.58
C GLU A 29 12.74 -6.00 7.05
N LEU A 30 11.52 -6.06 7.56
CA LEU A 30 11.15 -6.58 8.86
C LEU A 30 9.92 -7.49 8.71
N PRO A 31 9.74 -8.51 9.55
CA PRO A 31 8.48 -9.24 9.59
C PRO A 31 7.35 -8.30 10.05
N THR A 32 6.16 -8.49 9.50
CA THR A 32 4.96 -7.83 10.00
C THR A 32 4.70 -8.31 11.43
N PRO A 33 4.42 -7.42 12.40
CA PRO A 33 4.18 -7.83 13.78
C PRO A 33 3.05 -8.86 13.90
N ALA A 34 3.31 -9.94 14.63
CA ALA A 34 2.29 -10.95 14.92
C ALA A 34 1.20 -10.42 15.88
N SER A 35 1.56 -9.50 16.77
CA SER A 35 0.60 -8.76 17.59
C SER A 35 -0.05 -7.67 16.72
N GLN A 36 -1.31 -7.83 16.50
CA GLN A 36 -2.11 -7.07 15.56
C GLN A 36 -2.64 -5.77 16.21
N THR A 37 -1.76 -5.05 16.91
CA THR A 37 -2.11 -3.80 17.58
C THR A 37 -1.56 -2.58 16.82
N PRO A 38 -2.22 -1.42 16.91
CA PRO A 38 -1.73 -0.18 16.33
C PRO A 38 -0.31 0.18 16.82
N GLU A 39 -0.03 -0.07 18.09
CA GLU A 39 1.27 0.21 18.73
C GLU A 39 2.37 -0.66 18.12
N ALA A 40 2.12 -1.95 17.97
CA ALA A 40 3.10 -2.87 17.39
C ALA A 40 3.44 -2.52 15.94
N LEU A 41 2.44 -2.14 15.14
CA LEU A 41 2.70 -1.67 13.78
C LEU A 41 3.49 -0.36 13.77
N ARG A 42 3.14 0.60 14.64
CA ARG A 42 3.88 1.86 14.77
C ARG A 42 5.34 1.62 15.14
N ASP A 43 5.61 0.76 16.11
CA ASP A 43 6.97 0.46 16.58
C ASP A 43 7.79 -0.21 15.48
N ALA A 44 7.20 -1.16 14.75
CA ALA A 44 7.84 -1.80 13.61
C ALA A 44 8.15 -0.80 12.48
N LEU A 45 7.21 0.09 12.16
CA LEU A 45 7.43 1.16 11.19
C LEU A 45 8.52 2.12 11.65
N SER A 46 8.54 2.51 12.92
CA SER A 46 9.61 3.35 13.49
C SER A 46 10.99 2.68 13.33
N ALA A 47 11.12 1.41 13.69
CA ALA A 47 12.36 0.66 13.54
C ALA A 47 12.80 0.54 12.07
N LEU A 48 11.83 0.39 11.16
CA LEU A 48 12.08 0.25 9.72
C LEU A 48 12.59 1.56 9.10
N VAL A 49 11.99 2.70 9.44
CA VAL A 49 12.26 3.98 8.77
C VAL A 49 13.40 4.80 9.41
N SER A 50 13.63 4.65 10.72
CA SER A 50 14.63 5.43 11.46
C SER A 50 16.00 5.48 10.79
N PRO A 51 16.55 4.38 10.21
CA PRO A 51 17.87 4.42 9.58
C PRO A 51 17.89 5.11 8.21
N LEU A 52 16.71 5.35 7.61
CA LEU A 52 16.56 5.82 6.22
C LEU A 52 16.05 7.26 6.12
N GLN A 53 15.24 7.69 7.11
CA GLN A 53 14.49 8.95 7.04
C GLN A 53 15.35 10.19 6.80
N ALA A 54 16.55 10.24 7.37
CA ALA A 54 17.46 11.39 7.22
C ALA A 54 17.93 11.63 5.78
N HIS A 55 17.77 10.64 4.89
CA HIS A 55 18.17 10.69 3.49
C HIS A 55 17.00 10.90 2.53
N ALA A 56 15.78 11.03 3.03
CA ALA A 56 14.57 11.22 2.26
C ALA A 56 14.02 12.65 2.37
N GLN A 57 13.21 13.07 1.40
CA GLN A 57 12.47 14.32 1.39
C GLN A 57 10.95 14.12 1.39
N ARG A 58 10.49 12.90 1.21
CA ARG A 58 9.07 12.51 1.26
C ARG A 58 8.93 11.02 1.48
N VAL A 59 7.75 10.60 1.91
CA VAL A 59 7.38 9.19 2.11
C VAL A 59 6.26 8.81 1.16
N ALA A 60 6.37 7.62 0.55
CA ALA A 60 5.31 7.01 -0.26
C ALA A 60 5.06 5.58 0.23
N ILE A 61 3.81 5.25 0.51
CA ILE A 61 3.43 3.98 1.12
C ILE A 61 2.49 3.21 0.19
N ALA A 62 2.85 1.97 -0.11
CA ALA A 62 1.95 0.95 -0.61
C ALA A 62 1.56 0.03 0.56
N SER A 63 0.28 -0.24 0.75
CA SER A 63 -0.18 -1.09 1.86
C SER A 63 -1.27 -2.03 1.42
N THR A 64 -1.22 -3.27 1.90
CA THR A 64 -2.40 -4.14 1.86
C THR A 64 -3.54 -3.50 2.64
N GLY A 65 -4.79 -3.86 2.30
CA GLY A 65 -5.98 -3.25 2.89
C GLY A 65 -6.48 -2.00 2.14
N ILE A 66 -7.45 -1.34 2.73
CA ILE A 66 -8.10 -0.16 2.16
C ILE A 66 -7.42 1.09 2.73
N ILE A 67 -7.00 1.99 1.87
CA ILE A 67 -6.50 3.30 2.26
C ILE A 67 -7.58 4.34 1.99
N ARG A 68 -8.05 4.99 3.06
CA ARG A 68 -9.06 6.06 3.00
C ARG A 68 -8.64 7.21 3.89
N ASP A 69 -8.56 8.40 3.32
CA ASP A 69 -8.22 9.64 4.05
C ASP A 69 -6.94 9.48 4.90
N GLY A 70 -5.92 8.82 4.33
CA GLY A 70 -4.65 8.56 5.01
C GLY A 70 -4.70 7.49 6.10
N SER A 71 -5.84 6.83 6.30
CA SER A 71 -6.04 5.77 7.27
C SER A 71 -6.07 4.40 6.60
N LEU A 72 -5.51 3.41 7.27
CA LEU A 72 -5.52 2.00 6.88
C LEU A 72 -6.69 1.26 7.55
N LEU A 73 -7.46 0.54 6.73
CA LEU A 73 -8.49 -0.41 7.16
C LEU A 73 -8.08 -1.81 6.67
N ALA A 74 -7.70 -2.66 7.60
CA ALA A 74 -7.38 -4.07 7.33
C ALA A 74 -8.57 -4.94 7.74
N LEU A 75 -9.47 -5.23 6.81
CA LEU A 75 -10.69 -6.01 7.09
C LEU A 75 -10.43 -7.50 7.26
N ASN A 76 -9.36 -8.02 6.63
CA ASN A 76 -9.01 -9.43 6.75
C ASN A 76 -8.21 -9.66 8.06
N PRO A 77 -8.73 -10.44 9.02
CA PRO A 77 -8.04 -10.70 10.29
C PRO A 77 -6.71 -11.43 10.12
N HIS A 78 -6.48 -12.09 8.98
CA HIS A 78 -5.21 -12.74 8.66
C HIS A 78 -4.16 -11.79 8.08
N ASN A 79 -4.57 -10.57 7.71
CA ASN A 79 -3.70 -9.51 7.22
C ASN A 79 -3.76 -8.31 8.15
N LEU A 80 -2.65 -7.92 8.76
CA LEU A 80 -2.56 -6.78 9.68
C LEU A 80 -3.64 -6.78 10.79
N GLY A 81 -4.24 -7.93 11.04
CA GLY A 81 -5.04 -8.22 12.21
C GLY A 81 -6.29 -7.42 12.46
N GLY A 82 -6.95 -6.97 11.41
CA GLY A 82 -8.19 -6.23 11.58
C GLY A 82 -7.96 -4.83 12.17
N LEU A 83 -6.80 -4.22 11.89
CA LEU A 83 -6.56 -2.81 12.20
C LEU A 83 -7.62 -1.95 11.52
N LEU A 84 -8.51 -1.37 12.32
CA LEU A 84 -9.54 -0.47 11.83
C LEU A 84 -9.11 0.98 12.06
N HIS A 85 -9.10 1.78 10.98
CA HIS A 85 -8.78 3.21 11.03
C HIS A 85 -7.40 3.57 11.64
N PHE A 86 -6.37 2.73 11.38
CA PHE A 86 -5.01 3.09 11.75
C PHE A 86 -4.56 4.34 10.98
N PRO A 87 -4.18 5.45 11.64
CA PRO A 87 -3.88 6.72 10.98
C PRO A 87 -2.48 6.68 10.33
N LEU A 88 -2.36 5.90 9.24
CA LEU A 88 -1.08 5.51 8.64
C LEU A 88 -0.24 6.70 8.19
N VAL A 89 -0.84 7.61 7.41
CA VAL A 89 -0.14 8.81 6.89
C VAL A 89 0.34 9.67 8.06
N LYS A 90 -0.55 10.00 9.00
CA LYS A 90 -0.21 10.82 10.17
C LYS A 90 0.87 10.18 11.04
N THR A 91 0.85 8.84 11.17
CA THR A 91 1.87 8.11 11.93
C THR A 91 3.25 8.27 11.28
N LEU A 92 3.34 8.10 9.96
CA LEU A 92 4.62 8.26 9.25
C LEU A 92 5.10 9.71 9.21
N GLU A 93 4.20 10.68 9.07
CA GLU A 93 4.55 12.11 9.20
C GLU A 93 5.14 12.41 10.59
N GLN A 94 4.54 11.87 11.65
CA GLN A 94 5.09 12.03 13.03
C GLN A 94 6.42 11.33 13.25
N LEU A 95 6.66 10.18 12.59
CA LEU A 95 7.91 9.43 12.74
C LEU A 95 9.06 10.05 11.93
N THR A 96 8.77 10.66 10.79
CA THR A 96 9.80 11.08 9.83
C THR A 96 9.91 12.59 9.66
N ASP A 97 8.91 13.36 10.08
CA ASP A 97 8.73 14.80 9.80
C ASP A 97 8.74 15.11 8.28
N LEU A 98 8.24 14.16 7.46
CA LEU A 98 8.24 14.27 6.01
C LEU A 98 6.81 14.20 5.45
N PRO A 99 6.51 14.92 4.34
CA PRO A 99 5.23 14.79 3.67
C PRO A 99 5.02 13.35 3.19
N THR A 100 3.86 12.79 3.51
CA THR A 100 3.56 11.36 3.33
C THR A 100 2.30 11.14 2.52
N ILE A 101 2.34 10.19 1.59
CA ILE A 101 1.16 9.67 0.88
C ILE A 101 1.06 8.16 1.06
N ALA A 102 -0.16 7.64 0.99
CA ALA A 102 -0.41 6.20 1.03
C ALA A 102 -1.49 5.79 0.03
N ILE A 103 -1.32 4.62 -0.59
CA ILE A 103 -2.32 3.98 -1.45
C ILE A 103 -2.32 2.47 -1.20
N ASN A 104 -3.33 1.78 -1.73
CA ASN A 104 -3.36 0.31 -1.71
C ASN A 104 -2.24 -0.28 -2.58
N ASP A 105 -1.71 -1.44 -2.19
CA ASP A 105 -0.60 -2.14 -2.86
C ASP A 105 -0.89 -2.50 -4.32
N ALA A 106 -2.09 -3.02 -4.62
CA ALA A 106 -2.48 -3.34 -6.00
C ALA A 106 -2.70 -2.07 -6.85
N GLN A 107 -3.18 -0.99 -6.25
CA GLN A 107 -3.27 0.31 -6.92
C GLN A 107 -1.88 0.88 -7.20
N ALA A 108 -0.93 0.73 -6.27
CA ALA A 108 0.47 1.13 -6.47
C ALA A 108 1.11 0.34 -7.62
N ALA A 109 0.89 -0.98 -7.66
CA ALA A 109 1.36 -1.82 -8.75
C ALA A 109 0.74 -1.42 -10.10
N ALA A 110 -0.57 -1.19 -10.14
CA ALA A 110 -1.24 -0.70 -11.35
C ALA A 110 -0.64 0.61 -11.87
N TRP A 111 -0.35 1.54 -10.96
CA TRP A 111 0.28 2.80 -11.34
C TRP A 111 1.70 2.62 -11.87
N ALA A 112 2.49 1.74 -11.25
CA ALA A 112 3.85 1.43 -11.70
C ALA A 112 3.87 0.81 -13.09
N GLU A 113 3.01 -0.17 -13.36
CA GLU A 113 2.86 -0.79 -14.68
C GLU A 113 2.42 0.24 -15.73
N TYR A 114 1.44 1.09 -15.38
CA TYR A 114 0.99 2.15 -16.27
C TYR A 114 2.12 3.12 -16.66
N GLN A 115 2.97 3.52 -15.71
CA GLN A 115 4.11 4.41 -15.97
C GLN A 115 5.20 3.75 -16.83
N ALA A 116 5.24 2.44 -16.92
CA ALA A 116 6.16 1.69 -17.75
C ALA A 116 5.65 1.45 -19.19
N LEU A 117 4.36 1.74 -19.46
CA LEU A 117 3.81 1.61 -20.81
C LEU A 117 4.36 2.69 -21.75
N GLU A 118 4.62 2.28 -22.99
CA GLU A 118 4.95 3.18 -24.08
C GLU A 118 3.71 3.55 -24.89
N GLY A 119 3.71 4.73 -25.51
CA GLY A 119 2.63 5.22 -26.37
C GLY A 119 1.54 6.00 -25.62
N ASP A 120 0.45 6.30 -26.33
CA ASP A 120 -0.64 7.17 -25.85
C ASP A 120 -1.73 6.38 -25.12
N VAL A 121 -1.33 5.48 -24.20
CA VAL A 121 -2.28 4.70 -23.41
C VAL A 121 -2.85 5.58 -22.30
N THR A 122 -4.16 5.76 -22.26
CA THR A 122 -4.86 6.54 -21.23
C THR A 122 -5.75 5.69 -20.33
N GLU A 123 -6.06 4.47 -20.76
CA GLU A 123 -6.97 3.55 -20.07
C GLU A 123 -6.27 2.22 -19.82
N MET A 124 -6.22 1.78 -18.56
CA MET A 124 -5.60 0.51 -18.19
C MET A 124 -6.33 -0.12 -16.99
N VAL A 125 -6.52 -1.42 -17.04
CA VAL A 125 -6.90 -2.24 -15.88
C VAL A 125 -5.75 -3.20 -15.58
N PHE A 126 -5.24 -3.15 -14.38
CA PHE A 126 -4.24 -4.08 -13.86
C PHE A 126 -4.93 -5.10 -12.96
N ILE A 127 -4.60 -6.37 -13.14
CA ILE A 127 -5.11 -7.48 -12.32
C ILE A 127 -3.93 -8.29 -11.82
N THR A 128 -3.85 -8.49 -10.52
CA THR A 128 -2.89 -9.40 -9.90
C THR A 128 -3.62 -10.58 -9.28
N VAL A 129 -3.11 -11.79 -9.55
CA VAL A 129 -3.64 -13.05 -9.00
C VAL A 129 -2.49 -13.76 -8.30
N SER A 130 -2.59 -13.91 -6.97
CA SER A 130 -1.60 -14.57 -6.13
C SER A 130 -2.33 -15.26 -4.97
N THR A 131 -1.96 -15.01 -3.71
CA THR A 131 -2.73 -15.48 -2.54
C THR A 131 -4.18 -14.95 -2.56
N GLY A 132 -4.39 -13.76 -3.10
CA GLY A 132 -5.68 -13.15 -3.36
C GLY A 132 -5.74 -12.60 -4.79
N VAL A 133 -6.84 -11.94 -5.09
CA VAL A 133 -7.03 -11.19 -6.34
C VAL A 133 -7.10 -9.70 -6.00
N GLY A 134 -6.27 -8.92 -6.63
CA GLY A 134 -6.24 -7.47 -6.49
C GLY A 134 -6.21 -6.78 -7.85
N GLY A 135 -6.29 -5.46 -7.86
CA GLY A 135 -6.19 -4.70 -9.10
C GLY A 135 -6.19 -3.20 -8.89
N GLY A 136 -6.02 -2.49 -9.99
CA GLY A 136 -6.12 -1.05 -10.07
C GLY A 136 -6.56 -0.62 -11.45
N VAL A 137 -7.12 0.57 -11.55
CA VAL A 137 -7.65 1.14 -12.79
C VAL A 137 -7.01 2.49 -13.02
N VAL A 138 -6.51 2.71 -14.22
CA VAL A 138 -6.11 4.02 -14.73
C VAL A 138 -7.13 4.43 -15.77
N SER A 139 -7.67 5.64 -15.66
CA SER A 139 -8.59 6.21 -16.64
C SER A 139 -8.28 7.67 -16.88
N GLY A 140 -8.28 8.07 -18.16
CA GLY A 140 -7.84 9.39 -18.57
C GLY A 140 -6.41 9.72 -18.12
N GLY A 141 -5.52 8.73 -18.06
CA GLY A 141 -4.14 8.89 -17.60
C GLY A 141 -3.98 9.08 -16.09
N LYS A 142 -5.00 8.79 -15.26
CA LYS A 142 -4.99 8.97 -13.80
C LYS A 142 -5.38 7.68 -13.09
N LEU A 143 -4.66 7.36 -12.04
CA LEU A 143 -5.02 6.26 -11.16
C LEU A 143 -6.34 6.58 -10.45
N LEU A 144 -7.31 5.68 -10.56
CA LEU A 144 -8.57 5.77 -9.84
C LEU A 144 -8.41 5.15 -8.44
N THR A 145 -8.62 5.94 -7.40
CA THR A 145 -8.68 5.46 -6.01
C THR A 145 -10.12 5.38 -5.51
N GLY A 146 -11.00 6.23 -6.06
CA GLY A 146 -12.39 6.38 -5.63
C GLY A 146 -12.52 7.06 -4.25
N PRO A 147 -13.70 7.57 -3.90
CA PRO A 147 -13.92 8.28 -2.64
C PRO A 147 -13.77 7.37 -1.40
N GLY A 148 -13.92 6.06 -1.58
CA GLY A 148 -13.76 5.07 -0.52
C GLY A 148 -12.42 4.33 -0.52
N GLY A 149 -11.48 4.68 -1.41
CA GLY A 149 -10.23 3.95 -1.59
C GLY A 149 -10.40 2.56 -2.23
N LEU A 150 -11.56 2.26 -2.84
CA LEU A 150 -11.93 0.92 -3.30
C LEU A 150 -11.92 0.75 -4.82
N ALA A 151 -11.60 1.79 -5.59
CA ALA A 151 -11.56 1.66 -7.04
C ALA A 151 -10.51 0.63 -7.46
N GLY A 152 -10.89 -0.30 -8.34
CA GLY A 152 -10.01 -1.35 -8.81
C GLY A 152 -9.87 -2.58 -7.90
N HIS A 153 -10.58 -2.65 -6.76
CA HIS A 153 -10.59 -3.83 -5.88
C HIS A 153 -11.43 -4.97 -6.48
N ILE A 154 -11.08 -5.41 -7.69
CA ILE A 154 -11.85 -6.38 -8.49
C ILE A 154 -11.97 -7.75 -7.84
N GLY A 155 -11.04 -8.16 -6.99
CA GLY A 155 -11.10 -9.42 -6.24
C GLY A 155 -12.26 -9.50 -5.25
N HIS A 156 -12.93 -8.38 -4.96
CA HIS A 156 -14.12 -8.31 -4.11
C HIS A 156 -15.42 -8.20 -4.91
N THR A 157 -15.36 -8.36 -6.24
CA THR A 157 -16.56 -8.45 -7.08
C THR A 157 -17.25 -9.79 -6.81
N LEU A 158 -18.58 -9.74 -6.60
CA LEU A 158 -19.37 -10.96 -6.41
C LEU A 158 -19.42 -11.77 -7.72
N ALA A 159 -18.67 -12.86 -7.79
CA ALA A 159 -18.61 -13.75 -8.94
C ALA A 159 -19.64 -14.89 -8.84
N ASP A 160 -19.80 -15.46 -7.64
CA ASP A 160 -20.77 -16.52 -7.36
C ASP A 160 -21.41 -16.26 -5.99
N PRO A 161 -22.75 -16.00 -5.92
CA PRO A 161 -23.44 -15.77 -4.64
C PRO A 161 -23.48 -17.00 -3.73
N HIS A 162 -23.21 -18.20 -4.27
CA HIS A 162 -23.18 -19.47 -3.53
C HIS A 162 -21.75 -20.01 -3.37
N GLY A 163 -20.76 -19.23 -3.76
CA GLY A 163 -19.33 -19.57 -3.62
C GLY A 163 -18.82 -19.54 -2.18
N PRO A 164 -17.54 -19.88 -1.97
CA PRO A 164 -16.94 -19.81 -0.64
C PRO A 164 -16.90 -18.36 -0.14
N VAL A 165 -17.05 -18.22 1.18
CA VAL A 165 -16.98 -16.90 1.84
C VAL A 165 -15.58 -16.27 1.62
N CYS A 166 -15.55 -15.03 1.19
CA CYS A 166 -14.31 -14.27 1.05
C CYS A 166 -13.63 -14.06 2.41
N GLY A 167 -12.28 -14.03 2.44
CA GLY A 167 -11.51 -13.75 3.65
C GLY A 167 -11.81 -12.39 4.30
N CYS A 168 -12.47 -11.46 3.58
CA CYS A 168 -12.95 -10.19 4.15
C CYS A 168 -14.31 -10.32 4.88
N GLY A 169 -14.91 -11.51 4.92
CA GLY A 169 -16.18 -11.77 5.62
C GLY A 169 -17.45 -11.54 4.79
N ARG A 170 -17.34 -11.44 3.47
CA ARG A 170 -18.46 -11.27 2.54
C ARG A 170 -18.54 -12.44 1.57
#